data_bee81b81664962f2243d6c76b5f2ee04
#
_entry.id   bee81b81664962f2243d6c76b5f2ee04
#
_cell.length_a   1.000
_cell.length_b   1.000
_cell.length_c   1.000
_cell.angle_alpha   90.00
_cell.angle_beta   90.00
_cell.angle_gamma   90.00
#
_symmetry.space_group_name_H-M   'P 1'
#
loop_
_entity.id
_entity.type
_entity.pdbx_description
1 polymer ?
#
loop_
_entity_poly.entity_id
_entity_poly.type
_entity_poly.pdbx_seq_one_letter_code
_entity_poly.pdbx_strand_id
1 'polypeptide(L)'
;MAKTFVGSRVRQLRSERGFSQAALAQMLEISPSYLNQIEHDVRPLTVAVLLRITEVFGVDATFFASHDDTRLVAELREVTMDHDLDIDIESSDIADVVAAYPSIARAMVNLHQRYRLTTTQLAAATEDRFADGSGTGSITMPHEEVRDYFYQRQNYLHDLDTAAEDLTTRMRMHRAGLADELSARLTAVHGVHIVRRSDLGDNVLHRFDPATRTLEIGGHLASGQYVFKLAAELAYLEFGDLIDKLTDEGKFTSDESRTLARLGLANYFAAATVLPYTQFHGVAENFRYDVERLSAY
;
A
#
# COMPACT_ATOMS: atom_id res chain seq x y z
N MET A 1 20.16 32.69 12.20
CA MET A 1 20.73 32.34 10.89
C MET A 1 20.21 30.94 10.57
N ALA A 2 19.34 30.82 9.57
CA ALA A 2 18.84 29.53 9.14
C ALA A 2 20.00 28.64 8.65
N LYS A 3 20.10 27.45 9.18
CA LYS A 3 21.06 26.43 8.72
C LYS A 3 20.52 25.89 7.40
N THR A 4 21.19 26.18 6.30
CA THR A 4 20.82 25.64 4.98
C THR A 4 21.49 24.28 4.84
N PHE A 5 20.67 23.24 4.84
CA PHE A 5 21.11 21.85 4.61
C PHE A 5 21.04 21.59 3.09
N VAL A 6 22.16 21.38 2.48
CA VAL A 6 22.31 21.21 1.02
C VAL A 6 23.13 19.97 0.66
N GLY A 7 23.37 19.10 1.62
CA GLY A 7 24.26 17.95 1.49
C GLY A 7 23.82 16.98 0.41
N SER A 8 22.53 16.70 0.32
CA SER A 8 21.95 15.85 -0.74
C SER A 8 22.23 16.39 -2.14
N ARG A 9 22.17 17.71 -2.34
CA ARG A 9 22.48 18.35 -3.63
C ARG A 9 23.96 18.33 -3.98
N VAL A 10 24.83 18.55 -3.00
CA VAL A 10 26.28 18.40 -3.19
C VAL A 10 26.62 16.98 -3.60
N ARG A 11 26.02 15.99 -2.94
CA ARG A 11 26.18 14.57 -3.27
C ARG A 11 25.67 14.23 -4.66
N GLN A 12 24.53 14.77 -5.04
CA GLN A 12 23.94 14.59 -6.36
C GLN A 12 24.85 15.16 -7.46
N LEU A 13 25.28 16.42 -7.35
CA LEU A 13 26.21 17.06 -8.30
C LEU A 13 27.52 16.27 -8.43
N ARG A 14 28.07 15.79 -7.32
CA ARG A 14 29.27 14.95 -7.34
C ARG A 14 29.03 13.66 -8.12
N SER A 15 27.91 13.01 -7.87
CA SER A 15 27.56 11.74 -8.52
C SER A 15 27.32 11.92 -10.02
N GLU A 16 26.59 12.95 -10.42
CA GLU A 16 26.31 13.28 -11.83
C GLU A 16 27.58 13.58 -12.65
N ARG A 17 28.58 14.16 -12.00
CA ARG A 17 29.88 14.45 -12.64
C ARG A 17 30.90 13.32 -12.47
N GLY A 18 30.53 12.19 -11.84
CA GLY A 18 31.37 11.02 -11.69
C GLY A 18 32.56 11.21 -10.74
N PHE A 19 32.54 12.22 -9.87
CA PHE A 19 33.64 12.44 -8.93
C PHE A 19 33.54 11.51 -7.70
N SER A 20 34.69 10.94 -7.31
CA SER A 20 34.79 10.31 -6.00
C SER A 20 34.74 11.37 -4.89
N GLN A 21 34.31 10.98 -3.68
CA GLN A 21 34.29 11.90 -2.53
C GLN A 21 35.67 12.50 -2.23
N ALA A 22 36.74 11.71 -2.38
CA ALA A 22 38.12 12.16 -2.20
C ALA A 22 38.56 13.18 -3.27
N ALA A 23 38.17 12.93 -4.54
CA ALA A 23 38.49 13.84 -5.63
C ALA A 23 37.81 15.21 -5.47
N LEU A 24 36.49 15.21 -5.14
CA LEU A 24 35.78 16.46 -4.91
C LEU A 24 36.30 17.19 -3.67
N ALA A 25 36.61 16.49 -2.59
CA ALA A 25 37.20 17.11 -1.39
C ALA A 25 38.53 17.82 -1.71
N GLN A 26 39.37 17.20 -2.53
CA GLN A 26 40.63 17.81 -3.01
C GLN A 26 40.36 19.07 -3.86
N MET A 27 39.42 19.04 -4.76
CA MET A 27 39.05 20.19 -5.60
C MET A 27 38.48 21.35 -4.77
N LEU A 28 37.78 21.06 -3.71
CA LEU A 28 37.21 22.03 -2.78
C LEU A 28 38.19 22.48 -1.69
N GLU A 29 39.41 21.92 -1.68
CA GLU A 29 40.42 22.15 -0.66
C GLU A 29 39.95 21.92 0.79
N ILE A 30 39.12 20.86 0.96
CA ILE A 30 38.63 20.43 2.27
C ILE A 30 39.00 18.96 2.52
N SER A 31 38.87 18.52 3.77
CA SER A 31 39.11 17.10 4.07
C SER A 31 37.93 16.23 3.55
N PRO A 32 38.21 14.99 3.12
CA PRO A 32 37.14 14.05 2.73
C PRO A 32 36.13 13.81 3.87
N SER A 33 36.60 13.80 5.14
CA SER A 33 35.70 13.67 6.29
C SER A 33 34.78 14.87 6.46
N TYR A 34 35.25 16.09 6.15
CA TYR A 34 34.42 17.29 6.22
C TYR A 34 33.40 17.30 5.07
N LEU A 35 33.79 16.90 3.86
CA LEU A 35 32.87 16.75 2.74
C LEU A 35 31.79 15.70 3.07
N ASN A 36 32.16 14.58 3.65
CA ASN A 36 31.21 13.56 4.08
C ASN A 36 30.18 14.10 5.10
N GLN A 37 30.63 14.91 6.06
CA GLN A 37 29.75 15.55 7.03
C GLN A 37 28.78 16.56 6.38
N ILE A 38 29.22 17.26 5.33
CA ILE A 38 28.36 18.16 4.53
C ILE A 38 27.33 17.33 3.74
N GLU A 39 27.77 16.31 3.01
CA GLU A 39 26.90 15.45 2.18
C GLU A 39 25.83 14.70 2.97
N HIS A 40 26.04 14.50 4.28
CA HIS A 40 25.09 13.89 5.21
C HIS A 40 24.38 14.89 6.13
N ASP A 41 24.48 16.17 5.81
CA ASP A 41 23.86 17.27 6.57
C ASP A 41 24.22 17.30 8.08
N VAL A 42 25.34 16.66 8.45
CA VAL A 42 25.87 16.70 9.83
C VAL A 42 26.47 18.08 10.13
N ARG A 43 27.01 18.74 9.09
CA ARG A 43 27.53 20.11 9.18
C ARG A 43 26.94 21.01 8.10
N PRO A 44 26.60 22.24 8.45
CA PRO A 44 26.12 23.22 7.46
C PRO A 44 27.21 23.61 6.48
N LEU A 45 26.83 23.87 5.25
CA LEU A 45 27.72 24.41 4.23
C LEU A 45 28.14 25.83 4.60
N THR A 46 29.44 26.10 4.63
CA THR A 46 29.95 27.47 4.83
C THR A 46 29.94 28.25 3.51
N VAL A 47 29.82 29.57 3.59
CA VAL A 47 29.84 30.45 2.40
C VAL A 47 31.10 30.23 1.55
N ALA A 48 32.26 30.04 2.19
CA ALA A 48 33.51 29.78 1.48
C ALA A 48 33.48 28.47 0.68
N VAL A 49 32.93 27.39 1.26
CA VAL A 49 32.79 26.11 0.57
C VAL A 49 31.71 26.19 -0.51
N LEU A 50 30.61 26.94 -0.28
CA LEU A 50 29.57 27.17 -1.30
C LEU A 50 30.16 27.85 -2.54
N LEU A 51 30.93 28.91 -2.37
CA LEU A 51 31.57 29.62 -3.50
C LEU A 51 32.51 28.71 -4.30
N ARG A 52 33.29 27.85 -3.62
CA ARG A 52 34.16 26.88 -4.31
C ARG A 52 33.35 25.82 -5.05
N ILE A 53 32.24 25.33 -4.48
CA ILE A 53 31.35 24.40 -5.15
C ILE A 53 30.77 25.05 -6.43
N THR A 54 30.30 26.30 -6.36
CA THR A 54 29.78 27.02 -7.53
C THR A 54 30.86 27.19 -8.63
N GLU A 55 32.10 27.45 -8.27
CA GLU A 55 33.22 27.53 -9.21
C GLU A 55 33.55 26.17 -9.83
N VAL A 56 33.68 25.11 -9.01
CA VAL A 56 34.08 23.76 -9.47
C VAL A 56 33.03 23.14 -10.37
N PHE A 57 31.75 23.33 -10.07
CA PHE A 57 30.66 22.77 -10.87
C PHE A 57 30.11 23.70 -11.94
N GLY A 58 30.46 24.99 -11.93
CA GLY A 58 29.93 25.99 -12.84
C GLY A 58 28.44 26.25 -12.64
N VAL A 59 27.95 26.12 -11.41
CA VAL A 59 26.54 26.35 -11.04
C VAL A 59 26.42 27.67 -10.28
N ASP A 60 25.27 28.35 -10.40
CA ASP A 60 24.99 29.55 -9.63
C ASP A 60 24.69 29.19 -8.15
N ALA A 61 25.01 30.12 -7.24
CA ALA A 61 24.69 29.91 -5.81
C ALA A 61 23.19 29.77 -5.55
N THR A 62 22.34 30.30 -6.44
CA THR A 62 20.88 30.12 -6.43
C THR A 62 20.45 28.68 -6.69
N PHE A 63 21.31 27.84 -7.27
CA PHE A 63 21.08 26.40 -7.39
C PHE A 63 20.90 25.75 -5.99
N PHE A 64 21.56 26.28 -4.97
CA PHE A 64 21.44 25.80 -3.58
C PHE A 64 20.36 26.55 -2.78
N ALA A 65 19.85 27.68 -3.30
CA ALA A 65 18.74 28.45 -2.73
C ALA A 65 17.49 28.18 -3.57
N SER A 66 16.80 27.06 -3.32
CA SER A 66 15.82 26.59 -4.28
C SER A 66 14.47 27.28 -4.18
N HIS A 67 14.03 27.85 -5.30
CA HIS A 67 12.62 28.13 -5.60
C HIS A 67 11.79 26.84 -5.70
N ASP A 68 12.41 25.71 -6.07
CA ASP A 68 11.77 24.39 -6.14
C ASP A 68 11.34 23.86 -4.77
N ASP A 69 12.11 24.13 -3.71
CA ASP A 69 11.74 23.67 -2.36
C ASP A 69 10.55 24.44 -1.82
N THR A 70 10.47 25.75 -2.09
CA THR A 70 9.33 26.57 -1.66
C THR A 70 8.04 26.13 -2.35
N ARG A 71 8.12 25.78 -3.63
CA ARG A 71 6.99 25.23 -4.38
C ARG A 71 6.59 23.86 -3.86
N LEU A 72 7.56 22.97 -3.64
CA LEU A 72 7.32 21.63 -3.12
C LEU A 72 6.75 21.66 -1.71
N VAL A 73 7.19 22.58 -0.85
CA VAL A 73 6.58 22.82 0.47
C VAL A 73 5.13 23.24 0.34
N ALA A 74 4.80 24.13 -0.60
CA ALA A 74 3.43 24.56 -0.84
C ALA A 74 2.56 23.39 -1.36
N GLU A 75 3.07 22.63 -2.32
CA GLU A 75 2.38 21.44 -2.88
C GLU A 75 2.17 20.35 -1.82
N LEU A 76 3.17 20.06 -0.98
CA LEU A 76 3.04 19.08 0.10
C LEU A 76 2.09 19.57 1.21
N ARG A 77 2.06 20.87 1.46
CA ARG A 77 1.10 21.48 2.39
C ARG A 77 -0.33 21.32 1.88
N GLU A 78 -0.56 21.48 0.57
CA GLU A 78 -1.88 21.25 -0.03
C GLU A 78 -2.34 19.79 0.19
N VAL A 79 -1.41 18.83 0.06
CA VAL A 79 -1.68 17.41 0.36
C VAL A 79 -2.11 17.21 1.81
N THR A 80 -1.42 17.83 2.77
CA THR A 80 -1.73 17.68 4.21
C THR A 80 -2.98 18.42 4.64
N MET A 81 -3.44 19.42 3.86
CA MET A 81 -4.69 20.15 4.10
C MET A 81 -5.91 19.48 3.46
N ASP A 82 -5.72 18.37 2.74
CA ASP A 82 -6.83 17.64 2.16
C ASP A 82 -7.69 17.02 3.28
N HIS A 83 -8.94 17.45 3.35
CA HIS A 83 -9.91 17.03 4.38
C HIS A 83 -10.13 15.51 4.42
N ASP A 84 -9.90 14.84 3.30
CA ASP A 84 -10.11 13.39 3.19
C ASP A 84 -8.99 12.58 3.88
N LEU A 85 -7.87 13.23 4.24
CA LEU A 85 -6.72 12.54 4.84
C LEU A 85 -6.66 12.63 6.37
N ASP A 86 -7.44 13.55 6.99
CA ASP A 86 -7.47 13.80 8.44
C ASP A 86 -6.07 13.86 9.09
N ILE A 87 -5.14 14.56 8.43
CA ILE A 87 -3.74 14.66 8.83
C ILE A 87 -3.49 16.09 9.33
N ASP A 88 -3.04 16.22 10.59
CA ASP A 88 -2.60 17.48 11.16
C ASP A 88 -1.07 17.49 11.30
N ILE A 89 -0.39 18.21 10.40
CA ILE A 89 1.08 18.36 10.39
C ILE A 89 1.45 19.83 10.47
N GLU A 90 2.35 20.18 11.38
CA GLU A 90 2.85 21.55 11.48
C GLU A 90 3.64 21.96 10.21
N SER A 91 3.48 23.23 9.81
CA SER A 91 4.16 23.77 8.61
C SER A 91 5.69 23.70 8.69
N SER A 92 6.26 23.70 9.90
CA SER A 92 7.68 23.48 10.17
C SER A 92 8.14 22.07 9.74
N ASP A 93 7.36 21.07 10.08
CA ASP A 93 7.67 19.67 9.79
C ASP A 93 7.63 19.38 8.28
N ILE A 94 6.68 20.02 7.58
CA ILE A 94 6.59 19.93 6.10
C ILE A 94 7.86 20.49 5.45
N ALA A 95 8.34 21.64 5.93
CA ALA A 95 9.57 22.24 5.42
C ALA A 95 10.80 21.37 5.70
N ASP A 96 10.86 20.76 6.89
CA ASP A 96 11.94 19.85 7.28
C ASP A 96 11.93 18.56 6.43
N VAL A 97 10.76 17.98 6.15
CA VAL A 97 10.62 16.81 5.26
C VAL A 97 11.06 17.14 3.85
N VAL A 98 10.65 18.29 3.30
CA VAL A 98 11.07 18.70 1.94
C VAL A 98 12.57 18.94 1.88
N ALA A 99 13.17 19.55 2.91
CA ALA A 99 14.60 19.80 2.97
C ALA A 99 15.40 18.51 3.10
N ALA A 100 14.95 17.56 3.94
CA ALA A 100 15.68 16.32 4.21
C ALA A 100 15.44 15.25 3.14
N TYR A 101 14.20 15.16 2.60
CA TYR A 101 13.77 14.07 1.70
C TYR A 101 12.95 14.57 0.51
N PRO A 102 13.50 15.43 -0.36
CA PRO A 102 12.74 16.06 -1.46
C PRO A 102 12.16 15.04 -2.45
N SER A 103 12.81 13.90 -2.65
CA SER A 103 12.30 12.82 -3.51
C SER A 103 11.05 12.15 -2.93
N ILE A 104 11.00 11.96 -1.62
CA ILE A 104 9.83 11.41 -0.92
C ILE A 104 8.68 12.41 -0.98
N ALA A 105 8.96 13.68 -0.69
CA ALA A 105 7.97 14.75 -0.78
C ALA A 105 7.33 14.82 -2.17
N ARG A 106 8.12 14.78 -3.25
CA ARG A 106 7.61 14.73 -4.64
C ARG A 106 6.79 13.48 -4.92
N ALA A 107 7.21 12.32 -4.40
CA ALA A 107 6.46 11.07 -4.57
C ALA A 107 5.08 11.16 -3.87
N MET A 108 5.00 11.75 -2.69
CA MET A 108 3.73 11.97 -1.98
C MET A 108 2.80 12.93 -2.74
N VAL A 109 3.31 14.05 -3.23
CA VAL A 109 2.55 15.00 -4.06
C VAL A 109 2.02 14.32 -5.32
N ASN A 110 2.87 13.57 -6.03
CA ASN A 110 2.46 12.84 -7.23
C ASN A 110 1.42 11.76 -6.94
N LEU A 111 1.55 11.05 -5.81
CA LEU A 111 0.59 10.03 -5.40
C LEU A 111 -0.77 10.67 -5.10
N HIS A 112 -0.79 11.77 -4.35
CA HIS A 112 -2.01 12.51 -4.04
C HIS A 112 -2.67 13.08 -5.30
N GLN A 113 -1.91 13.64 -6.24
CA GLN A 113 -2.45 14.11 -7.53
C GLN A 113 -3.11 12.97 -8.32
N ARG A 114 -2.48 11.79 -8.36
CA ARG A 114 -3.07 10.60 -9.00
C ARG A 114 -4.33 10.15 -8.27
N TYR A 115 -4.32 10.14 -6.95
CA TYR A 115 -5.49 9.83 -6.15
C TYR A 115 -6.65 10.79 -6.48
N ARG A 116 -6.42 12.11 -6.43
CA ARG A 116 -7.40 13.15 -6.78
C ARG A 116 -7.92 13.00 -8.21
N LEU A 117 -7.04 12.72 -9.17
CA LEU A 117 -7.44 12.49 -10.55
C LEU A 117 -8.35 11.27 -10.68
N THR A 118 -7.99 10.16 -10.02
CA THR A 118 -8.78 8.93 -10.04
C THR A 118 -10.13 9.12 -9.37
N THR A 119 -10.19 9.81 -8.24
CA THR A 119 -11.47 10.12 -7.56
C THR A 119 -12.35 11.03 -8.38
N THR A 120 -11.78 12.05 -9.05
CA THR A 120 -12.51 12.94 -9.96
C THR A 120 -13.03 12.19 -11.19
N GLN A 121 -12.23 11.29 -11.78
CA GLN A 121 -12.65 10.46 -12.91
C GLN A 121 -13.77 9.50 -12.51
N LEU A 122 -13.68 8.94 -11.31
CA LEU A 122 -14.71 8.07 -10.76
C LEU A 122 -16.00 8.85 -10.50
N ALA A 123 -15.92 10.06 -9.94
CA ALA A 123 -17.07 10.95 -9.73
C ALA A 123 -17.72 11.35 -11.06
N ALA A 124 -16.93 11.74 -12.08
CA ALA A 124 -17.43 12.09 -13.40
C ALA A 124 -18.09 10.89 -14.11
N ALA A 125 -17.51 9.70 -13.99
CA ALA A 125 -18.12 8.47 -14.53
C ALA A 125 -19.44 8.10 -13.83
N THR A 126 -19.62 8.54 -12.58
CA THR A 126 -20.87 8.40 -11.84
C THR A 126 -21.91 9.47 -12.22
N GLU A 127 -21.47 10.72 -12.44
CA GLU A 127 -22.35 11.82 -12.85
C GLU A 127 -22.99 11.57 -14.22
N ASP A 128 -22.27 11.02 -15.18
CA ASP A 128 -22.81 10.65 -16.51
C ASP A 128 -23.91 9.58 -16.43
N ARG A 129 -23.93 8.76 -15.38
CA ARG A 129 -24.98 7.76 -15.13
C ARG A 129 -26.22 8.35 -14.42
N PHE A 130 -26.10 9.51 -13.78
CA PHE A 130 -27.19 10.17 -13.06
C PHE A 130 -27.87 11.32 -13.83
N ALA A 131 -27.49 11.59 -15.08
CA ALA A 131 -28.17 12.55 -15.95
C ALA A 131 -29.61 12.13 -16.31
N ASP A 132 -30.02 10.91 -15.95
CA ASP A 132 -31.40 10.43 -16.06
C ASP A 132 -32.10 10.46 -14.68
N GLY A 133 -32.56 11.66 -14.36
CA GLY A 133 -33.25 12.16 -13.19
C GLY A 133 -33.92 11.17 -12.24
N SER A 134 -33.39 10.99 -11.08
CA SER A 134 -34.14 11.06 -9.80
C SER A 134 -33.21 10.82 -8.60
N GLY A 135 -33.16 11.76 -7.66
CA GLY A 135 -32.78 11.49 -6.29
C GLY A 135 -31.55 12.23 -5.77
N THR A 136 -31.79 13.29 -5.00
CA THR A 136 -30.86 13.90 -4.04
C THR A 136 -30.51 12.90 -2.93
N GLY A 137 -29.61 11.96 -3.21
CA GLY A 137 -28.99 11.09 -2.23
C GLY A 137 -27.50 11.40 -2.20
N SER A 138 -26.91 11.53 -1.02
CA SER A 138 -25.48 11.58 -0.82
C SER A 138 -24.84 10.43 -1.61
N ILE A 139 -23.94 10.75 -2.54
CA ILE A 139 -23.24 9.74 -3.34
C ILE A 139 -22.23 9.07 -2.42
N THR A 140 -22.61 7.95 -1.84
CA THR A 140 -21.71 7.13 -1.04
C THR A 140 -20.77 6.39 -2.00
N MET A 141 -19.46 6.54 -1.81
CA MET A 141 -18.49 5.84 -2.66
C MET A 141 -18.57 4.31 -2.46
N PRO A 142 -18.38 3.49 -3.50
CA PRO A 142 -18.50 2.04 -3.39
C PRO A 142 -17.71 1.42 -2.22
N HIS A 143 -16.50 1.91 -1.98
CA HIS A 143 -15.67 1.43 -0.87
C HIS A 143 -16.19 1.87 0.51
N GLU A 144 -16.90 3.01 0.61
CA GLU A 144 -17.53 3.47 1.85
C GLU A 144 -18.75 2.62 2.19
N GLU A 145 -19.59 2.29 1.20
CA GLU A 145 -20.71 1.36 1.42
C GLU A 145 -20.22 0.01 1.94
N VAL A 146 -19.16 -0.52 1.34
CA VAL A 146 -18.59 -1.80 1.75
C VAL A 146 -17.96 -1.69 3.14
N ARG A 147 -17.21 -0.63 3.42
CA ARG A 147 -16.66 -0.35 4.75
C ARG A 147 -17.78 -0.30 5.80
N ASP A 148 -18.84 0.46 5.53
CA ASP A 148 -19.96 0.64 6.46
C ASP A 148 -20.72 -0.67 6.67
N TYR A 149 -20.85 -1.50 5.64
CA TYR A 149 -21.41 -2.85 5.73
C TYR A 149 -20.64 -3.72 6.73
N PHE A 150 -19.28 -3.71 6.68
CA PHE A 150 -18.45 -4.46 7.62
C PHE A 150 -18.48 -3.85 9.02
N TYR A 151 -18.45 -2.52 9.15
CA TYR A 151 -18.51 -1.83 10.44
C TYR A 151 -19.82 -2.06 11.18
N GLN A 152 -20.96 -2.02 10.51
CA GLN A 152 -22.27 -2.33 11.12
C GLN A 152 -22.31 -3.75 11.71
N ARG A 153 -21.50 -4.66 11.19
CA ARG A 153 -21.34 -6.03 11.67
C ARG A 153 -20.14 -6.21 12.60
N GLN A 154 -19.53 -5.11 13.04
CA GLN A 154 -18.32 -5.12 13.89
C GLN A 154 -17.19 -5.98 13.30
N ASN A 155 -17.08 -6.02 11.97
CA ASN A 155 -16.15 -6.85 11.21
C ASN A 155 -16.27 -8.37 11.53
N TYR A 156 -17.43 -8.83 12.00
CA TYR A 156 -17.71 -10.23 12.28
C TYR A 156 -18.87 -10.74 11.42
N LEU A 157 -18.60 -11.75 10.62
CA LEU A 157 -19.53 -12.39 9.69
C LEU A 157 -19.72 -13.85 10.09
N HIS A 158 -20.64 -14.09 11.02
CA HIS A 158 -20.86 -15.39 11.66
C HIS A 158 -20.97 -16.56 10.69
N ASP A 159 -21.77 -16.40 9.63
CA ASP A 159 -22.02 -17.47 8.65
C ASP A 159 -20.72 -17.87 7.91
N LEU A 160 -19.89 -16.89 7.53
CA LEU A 160 -18.62 -17.16 6.86
C LEU A 160 -17.55 -17.69 7.81
N ASP A 161 -17.51 -17.16 9.02
CA ASP A 161 -16.57 -17.60 10.05
C ASP A 161 -16.84 -19.08 10.42
N THR A 162 -18.10 -19.41 10.69
CA THR A 162 -18.52 -20.79 10.96
C THR A 162 -18.23 -21.72 9.78
N ALA A 163 -18.50 -21.28 8.55
CA ALA A 163 -18.21 -22.07 7.35
C ALA A 163 -16.71 -22.35 7.19
N ALA A 164 -15.85 -21.36 7.49
CA ALA A 164 -14.40 -21.53 7.46
C ALA A 164 -13.90 -22.48 8.58
N GLU A 165 -14.40 -22.34 9.80
CA GLU A 165 -14.06 -23.25 10.91
C GLU A 165 -14.52 -24.68 10.64
N ASP A 166 -15.72 -24.87 10.11
CA ASP A 166 -16.24 -26.16 9.70
C ASP A 166 -15.40 -26.82 8.61
N LEU A 167 -14.95 -26.02 7.61
CA LEU A 167 -14.09 -26.49 6.55
C LEU A 167 -12.74 -26.99 7.13
N THR A 168 -12.09 -26.16 7.92
CA THR A 168 -10.79 -26.48 8.52
C THR A 168 -10.86 -27.69 9.43
N THR A 169 -11.95 -27.82 10.21
CA THR A 169 -12.18 -28.95 11.09
C THR A 169 -12.41 -30.25 10.31
N ARG A 170 -13.29 -30.22 9.29
CA ARG A 170 -13.60 -31.40 8.45
C ARG A 170 -12.39 -31.92 7.71
N MET A 171 -11.55 -31.02 7.23
CA MET A 171 -10.33 -31.38 6.50
C MET A 171 -9.15 -31.70 7.42
N ARG A 172 -9.30 -31.56 8.75
CA ARG A 172 -8.21 -31.68 9.73
C ARG A 172 -6.98 -30.86 9.34
N MET A 173 -7.25 -29.67 8.81
CA MET A 173 -6.20 -28.79 8.33
C MET A 173 -5.26 -28.40 9.46
N HIS A 174 -3.98 -28.64 9.23
CA HIS A 174 -2.92 -28.19 10.12
C HIS A 174 -2.17 -27.07 9.42
N ARG A 175 -1.78 -26.05 10.16
CA ARG A 175 -1.12 -24.85 9.63
C ARG A 175 0.06 -25.19 8.71
N ALA A 176 0.85 -26.21 9.05
CA ALA A 176 2.02 -26.63 8.26
C ALA A 176 1.68 -27.24 6.89
N GLY A 177 0.47 -27.78 6.69
CA GLY A 177 0.02 -28.44 5.45
C GLY A 177 -1.10 -27.71 4.73
N LEU A 178 -1.51 -26.52 5.19
CA LEU A 178 -2.70 -25.83 4.72
C LEU A 178 -2.64 -25.52 3.21
N ALA A 179 -1.46 -25.15 2.68
CA ALA A 179 -1.28 -24.90 1.26
C ALA A 179 -1.54 -26.17 0.41
N ASP A 180 -1.01 -27.29 0.86
CA ASP A 180 -1.13 -28.57 0.14
C ASP A 180 -2.57 -29.08 0.18
N GLU A 181 -3.23 -28.96 1.33
CA GLU A 181 -4.61 -29.39 1.52
C GLU A 181 -5.60 -28.54 0.71
N LEU A 182 -5.44 -27.21 0.71
CA LEU A 182 -6.24 -26.31 -0.14
C LEU A 182 -6.00 -26.57 -1.63
N SER A 183 -4.76 -26.77 -2.02
CA SER A 183 -4.41 -27.09 -3.41
C SER A 183 -5.00 -28.43 -3.84
N ALA A 184 -4.89 -29.44 -3.00
CA ALA A 184 -5.47 -30.77 -3.25
C ALA A 184 -7.00 -30.69 -3.39
N ARG A 185 -7.68 -29.92 -2.53
CA ARG A 185 -9.14 -29.73 -2.61
C ARG A 185 -9.56 -29.00 -3.88
N LEU A 186 -8.91 -27.87 -4.20
CA LEU A 186 -9.17 -27.13 -5.45
C LEU A 186 -9.02 -28.01 -6.68
N THR A 187 -7.97 -28.86 -6.69
CA THR A 187 -7.72 -29.75 -7.81
C THR A 187 -8.70 -30.93 -7.83
N ALA A 188 -8.89 -31.62 -6.71
CA ALA A 188 -9.66 -32.86 -6.68
C ALA A 188 -11.17 -32.62 -6.77
N VAL A 189 -11.70 -31.57 -6.12
CA VAL A 189 -13.14 -31.30 -6.07
C VAL A 189 -13.57 -30.38 -7.21
N HIS A 190 -12.76 -29.36 -7.53
CA HIS A 190 -13.13 -28.32 -8.49
C HIS A 190 -12.38 -28.43 -9.83
N GLY A 191 -11.47 -29.36 -9.99
CA GLY A 191 -10.69 -29.53 -11.22
C GLY A 191 -9.83 -28.32 -11.57
N VAL A 192 -9.39 -27.55 -10.55
CA VAL A 192 -8.58 -26.35 -10.75
C VAL A 192 -7.12 -26.75 -10.97
N HIS A 193 -6.54 -26.24 -12.05
CA HIS A 193 -5.11 -26.36 -12.33
C HIS A 193 -4.36 -25.17 -11.74
N ILE A 194 -3.53 -25.40 -10.71
CA ILE A 194 -2.80 -24.35 -10.02
C ILE A 194 -1.40 -24.22 -10.64
N VAL A 195 -1.07 -23.01 -11.13
CA VAL A 195 0.19 -22.72 -11.79
C VAL A 195 0.88 -21.54 -11.09
N ARG A 196 2.12 -21.72 -10.65
CA ARG A 196 2.95 -20.62 -10.16
C ARG A 196 3.67 -19.95 -11.32
N ARG A 197 3.48 -18.63 -11.46
CA ARG A 197 4.03 -17.84 -12.57
C ARG A 197 4.96 -16.75 -12.04
N SER A 198 6.13 -16.62 -12.65
CA SER A 198 7.05 -15.51 -12.37
C SER A 198 6.78 -14.26 -13.24
N ASP A 199 5.93 -14.40 -14.26
CA ASP A 199 5.68 -13.42 -15.32
C ASP A 199 4.25 -12.85 -15.32
N LEU A 200 3.54 -12.91 -14.19
CA LEU A 200 2.15 -12.41 -14.07
C LEU A 200 2.03 -10.87 -14.14
N GLY A 201 3.16 -10.13 -14.23
CA GLY A 201 3.19 -8.67 -14.13
C GLY A 201 3.22 -8.17 -12.69
N ASP A 202 3.84 -7.00 -12.48
CA ASP A 202 4.21 -6.50 -11.15
C ASP A 202 3.04 -6.24 -10.19
N ASN A 203 1.82 -6.11 -10.71
CA ASN A 203 0.62 -5.79 -9.91
C ASN A 203 -0.43 -6.92 -9.87
N VAL A 204 -0.20 -8.06 -10.53
CA VAL A 204 -1.15 -9.17 -10.55
C VAL A 204 -0.68 -10.28 -9.61
N LEU A 205 -1.35 -10.39 -8.45
CA LEU A 205 -1.00 -11.39 -7.45
C LEU A 205 -1.53 -12.79 -7.81
N HIS A 206 -2.71 -12.86 -8.44
CA HIS A 206 -3.32 -14.10 -8.93
C HIS A 206 -4.35 -13.79 -10.01
N ARG A 207 -4.67 -14.80 -10.81
CA ARG A 207 -5.72 -14.75 -11.83
C ARG A 207 -6.35 -16.12 -11.99
N PHE A 208 -7.67 -16.20 -11.96
CA PHE A 208 -8.42 -17.41 -12.27
C PHE A 208 -9.06 -17.30 -13.66
N ASP A 209 -8.85 -18.31 -14.49
CA ASP A 209 -9.54 -18.47 -15.77
C ASP A 209 -10.61 -19.54 -15.63
N PRO A 210 -11.90 -19.19 -15.63
CA PRO A 210 -12.98 -20.14 -15.47
C PRO A 210 -13.13 -21.10 -16.69
N ALA A 211 -12.70 -20.68 -17.88
CA ALA A 211 -12.81 -21.51 -19.08
C ALA A 211 -11.84 -22.69 -19.06
N THR A 212 -10.60 -22.45 -18.63
CA THR A 212 -9.55 -23.47 -18.51
C THR A 212 -9.46 -24.04 -17.11
N ARG A 213 -10.21 -23.47 -16.13
CA ARG A 213 -10.11 -23.76 -14.70
C ARG A 213 -8.68 -23.66 -14.18
N THR A 214 -7.93 -22.68 -14.65
CA THR A 214 -6.55 -22.46 -14.28
C THR A 214 -6.43 -21.30 -13.32
N LEU A 215 -5.83 -21.54 -12.15
CA LEU A 215 -5.48 -20.53 -11.16
C LEU A 215 -3.99 -20.23 -11.27
N GLU A 216 -3.67 -19.08 -11.84
CA GLU A 216 -2.30 -18.58 -11.91
C GLU A 216 -2.00 -17.74 -10.66
N ILE A 217 -0.92 -18.04 -9.96
CA ILE A 217 -0.50 -17.34 -8.75
C ILE A 217 0.94 -16.87 -8.90
N GLY A 218 1.23 -15.62 -8.48
CA GLY A 218 2.56 -15.03 -8.55
C GLY A 218 3.60 -15.84 -7.80
N GLY A 219 4.71 -16.19 -8.48
CA GLY A 219 5.78 -17.00 -7.90
C GLY A 219 6.57 -16.29 -6.79
N HIS A 220 6.48 -14.96 -6.71
CA HIS A 220 7.13 -14.12 -5.71
C HIS A 220 6.35 -14.01 -4.37
N LEU A 221 5.13 -14.55 -4.30
CA LEU A 221 4.32 -14.46 -3.10
C LEU A 221 4.92 -15.26 -1.94
N ALA A 222 4.92 -14.66 -0.75
CA ALA A 222 5.24 -15.36 0.49
C ALA A 222 4.22 -16.47 0.78
N SER A 223 4.63 -17.48 1.56
CA SER A 223 3.80 -18.65 1.85
C SER A 223 2.41 -18.30 2.36
N GLY A 224 2.28 -17.34 3.29
CA GLY A 224 0.99 -16.89 3.81
C GLY A 224 0.10 -16.24 2.74
N GLN A 225 0.68 -15.44 1.85
CA GLN A 225 -0.05 -14.82 0.73
C GLN A 225 -0.53 -15.88 -0.27
N TYR A 226 0.29 -16.90 -0.53
CA TYR A 226 -0.08 -18.00 -1.40
C TYR A 226 -1.28 -18.77 -0.86
N VAL A 227 -1.22 -19.17 0.41
CA VAL A 227 -2.33 -19.85 1.11
C VAL A 227 -3.61 -19.01 1.09
N PHE A 228 -3.47 -17.71 1.35
CA PHE A 228 -4.61 -16.80 1.32
C PHE A 228 -5.28 -16.74 -0.05
N LYS A 229 -4.51 -16.74 -1.15
CA LYS A 229 -5.07 -16.74 -2.51
C LYS A 229 -5.78 -18.05 -2.85
N LEU A 230 -5.25 -19.18 -2.41
CA LEU A 230 -5.94 -20.47 -2.55
C LEU A 230 -7.27 -20.49 -1.79
N ALA A 231 -7.29 -19.99 -0.55
CA ALA A 231 -8.49 -19.95 0.26
C ALA A 231 -9.54 -18.96 -0.31
N ALA A 232 -9.10 -17.82 -0.86
CA ALA A 232 -10.00 -16.86 -1.50
C ALA A 232 -10.65 -17.44 -2.77
N GLU A 233 -9.91 -18.19 -3.58
CA GLU A 233 -10.49 -18.87 -4.74
C GLU A 233 -11.46 -19.99 -4.33
N LEU A 234 -11.11 -20.73 -3.28
CA LEU A 234 -12.00 -21.75 -2.73
C LEU A 234 -13.32 -21.13 -2.20
N ALA A 235 -13.26 -19.92 -1.62
CA ALA A 235 -14.44 -19.18 -1.18
C ALA A 235 -15.43 -18.95 -2.32
N TYR A 236 -14.97 -18.54 -3.49
CA TYR A 236 -15.82 -18.35 -4.65
C TYR A 236 -16.41 -19.65 -5.19
N LEU A 237 -15.63 -20.73 -5.16
CA LEU A 237 -16.04 -22.01 -5.75
C LEU A 237 -16.96 -22.85 -4.84
N GLU A 238 -16.83 -22.76 -3.53
CA GLU A 238 -17.61 -23.57 -2.58
C GLU A 238 -18.65 -22.79 -1.78
N PHE A 239 -18.41 -21.50 -1.57
CA PHE A 239 -19.26 -20.65 -0.74
C PHE A 239 -19.78 -19.44 -1.52
N GLY A 240 -19.76 -19.51 -2.86
CA GLY A 240 -20.26 -18.46 -3.73
C GLY A 240 -21.71 -18.09 -3.41
N ASP A 241 -22.59 -19.06 -3.21
CA ASP A 241 -24.00 -18.82 -2.86
C ASP A 241 -24.15 -18.08 -1.52
N LEU A 242 -23.32 -18.40 -0.53
CA LEU A 242 -23.31 -17.72 0.77
C LEU A 242 -22.78 -16.28 0.62
N ILE A 243 -21.73 -16.09 -0.16
CA ILE A 243 -21.19 -14.76 -0.48
C ILE A 243 -22.25 -13.93 -1.21
N ASP A 244 -22.97 -14.50 -2.16
CA ASP A 244 -24.02 -13.83 -2.91
C ASP A 244 -25.18 -13.44 -2.00
N LYS A 245 -25.64 -14.35 -1.15
CA LYS A 245 -26.66 -14.07 -0.13
C LYS A 245 -26.27 -12.89 0.76
N LEU A 246 -25.05 -12.89 1.31
CA LEU A 246 -24.57 -11.82 2.18
C LEU A 246 -24.39 -10.49 1.43
N THR A 247 -24.03 -10.56 0.15
CA THR A 247 -23.95 -9.39 -0.72
C THR A 247 -25.33 -8.80 -0.95
N ASP A 248 -26.35 -9.64 -1.21
CA ASP A 248 -27.72 -9.19 -1.40
C ASP A 248 -28.31 -8.57 -0.12
N GLU A 249 -28.00 -9.13 1.04
CA GLU A 249 -28.39 -8.57 2.34
C GLU A 249 -27.77 -7.18 2.59
N GLY A 250 -26.63 -6.88 1.97
CA GLY A 250 -25.94 -5.60 2.09
C GLY A 250 -26.67 -4.43 1.44
N LYS A 251 -27.59 -4.70 0.50
CA LYS A 251 -28.41 -3.69 -0.22
C LYS A 251 -27.57 -2.57 -0.84
N PHE A 252 -26.43 -2.93 -1.40
CA PHE A 252 -25.52 -1.99 -2.04
C PHE A 252 -26.20 -1.26 -3.21
N THR A 253 -25.87 0.01 -3.39
CA THR A 253 -26.51 0.90 -4.36
C THR A 253 -25.98 0.73 -5.78
N SER A 254 -24.75 0.21 -5.95
CA SER A 254 -24.10 0.03 -7.24
C SER A 254 -23.57 -1.39 -7.46
N ASP A 255 -23.35 -1.77 -8.73
CA ASP A 255 -22.73 -3.04 -9.08
C ASP A 255 -21.25 -3.06 -8.67
N GLU A 256 -20.59 -1.90 -8.64
CA GLU A 256 -19.22 -1.74 -8.14
C GLU A 256 -19.14 -2.04 -6.64
N SER A 257 -20.07 -1.51 -5.84
CA SER A 257 -20.18 -1.81 -4.40
C SER A 257 -20.43 -3.31 -4.18
N ARG A 258 -21.31 -3.93 -4.97
CA ARG A 258 -21.57 -5.36 -4.91
C ARG A 258 -20.33 -6.18 -5.22
N THR A 259 -19.58 -5.80 -6.25
CA THR A 259 -18.35 -6.48 -6.66
C THR A 259 -17.28 -6.37 -5.57
N LEU A 260 -17.10 -5.18 -5.00
CA LEU A 260 -16.18 -4.96 -3.89
C LEU A 260 -16.59 -5.70 -2.62
N ALA A 261 -17.90 -5.76 -2.32
CA ALA A 261 -18.42 -6.53 -1.20
C ALA A 261 -18.15 -8.03 -1.35
N ARG A 262 -18.38 -8.59 -2.53
CA ARG A 262 -18.06 -10.00 -2.83
C ARG A 262 -16.57 -10.29 -2.63
N LEU A 263 -15.71 -9.40 -3.10
CA LEU A 263 -14.26 -9.52 -2.88
C LEU A 263 -13.92 -9.46 -1.39
N GLY A 264 -14.52 -8.52 -0.66
CA GLY A 264 -14.33 -8.39 0.79
C GLY A 264 -14.78 -9.63 1.56
N LEU A 265 -15.95 -10.20 1.20
CA LEU A 265 -16.50 -11.42 1.81
C LEU A 265 -15.63 -12.65 1.52
N ALA A 266 -15.14 -12.81 0.28
CA ALA A 266 -14.21 -13.88 -0.07
C ALA A 266 -12.88 -13.76 0.67
N ASN A 267 -12.37 -12.54 0.81
CA ASN A 267 -11.16 -12.27 1.60
C ASN A 267 -11.39 -12.52 3.10
N TYR A 268 -12.57 -12.21 3.63
CA TYR A 268 -12.94 -12.54 5.01
C TYR A 268 -12.89 -14.05 5.24
N PHE A 269 -13.57 -14.83 4.37
CA PHE A 269 -13.54 -16.28 4.45
C PHE A 269 -12.11 -16.83 4.36
N ALA A 270 -11.29 -16.31 3.45
CA ALA A 270 -9.89 -16.70 3.33
C ALA A 270 -9.11 -16.44 4.63
N ALA A 271 -9.29 -15.26 5.23
CA ALA A 271 -8.66 -14.93 6.51
C ALA A 271 -9.12 -15.89 7.63
N ALA A 272 -10.42 -16.16 7.73
CA ALA A 272 -10.97 -17.08 8.72
C ALA A 272 -10.51 -18.54 8.51
N THR A 273 -10.26 -18.94 7.26
CA THR A 273 -9.69 -20.26 6.93
C THR A 273 -8.21 -20.36 7.33
N VAL A 274 -7.42 -19.31 7.04
CA VAL A 274 -5.99 -19.27 7.39
C VAL A 274 -5.78 -19.12 8.90
N LEU A 275 -6.68 -18.40 9.57
CA LEU A 275 -6.60 -18.07 10.97
C LEU A 275 -7.98 -18.26 11.65
N PRO A 276 -8.39 -19.52 11.92
CA PRO A 276 -9.69 -19.78 12.54
C PRO A 276 -9.83 -19.08 13.89
N TYR A 277 -10.93 -18.35 14.08
CA TYR A 277 -11.12 -17.45 15.21
C TYR A 277 -10.97 -18.17 16.57
N THR A 278 -11.63 -19.31 16.73
CA THR A 278 -11.61 -20.07 18.00
C THR A 278 -10.19 -20.49 18.38
N GLN A 279 -9.38 -20.94 17.42
CA GLN A 279 -7.99 -21.33 17.66
C GLN A 279 -7.12 -20.12 17.96
N PHE A 280 -7.24 -19.06 17.15
CA PHE A 280 -6.46 -17.84 17.35
C PHE A 280 -6.78 -17.15 18.67
N HIS A 281 -8.06 -17.07 19.04
CA HIS A 281 -8.49 -16.49 20.30
C HIS A 281 -7.89 -17.24 21.49
N GLY A 282 -7.92 -18.58 21.47
CA GLY A 282 -7.32 -19.40 22.53
C GLY A 282 -5.81 -19.16 22.68
N VAL A 283 -5.09 -18.96 21.56
CA VAL A 283 -3.66 -18.63 21.58
C VAL A 283 -3.42 -17.21 22.07
N ALA A 284 -4.25 -16.25 21.63
CA ALA A 284 -4.18 -14.86 22.07
C ALA A 284 -4.37 -14.72 23.58
N GLU A 285 -5.34 -15.42 24.14
CA GLU A 285 -5.57 -15.51 25.59
C GLU A 285 -4.34 -16.10 26.31
N ASN A 286 -3.79 -17.20 25.83
CA ASN A 286 -2.61 -17.84 26.41
C ASN A 286 -1.37 -16.92 26.39
N PHE A 287 -1.20 -16.16 25.34
CA PHE A 287 -0.10 -15.19 25.20
C PHE A 287 -0.43 -13.83 25.79
N ARG A 288 -1.61 -13.66 26.41
CA ARG A 288 -2.08 -12.40 27.00
C ARG A 288 -2.02 -11.23 26.01
N TYR A 289 -2.37 -11.51 24.74
CA TYR A 289 -2.35 -10.55 23.63
C TYR A 289 -0.98 -9.92 23.36
N ASP A 290 0.11 -10.61 23.69
CA ASP A 290 1.47 -10.22 23.31
C ASP A 290 1.64 -10.35 21.80
N VAL A 291 1.68 -9.20 21.11
CA VAL A 291 1.69 -9.13 19.64
C VAL A 291 2.95 -9.76 19.04
N GLU A 292 4.12 -9.62 19.71
CA GLU A 292 5.37 -10.21 19.23
C GLU A 292 5.31 -11.73 19.23
N ARG A 293 4.75 -12.32 20.31
CA ARG A 293 4.53 -13.76 20.40
C ARG A 293 3.47 -14.26 19.44
N LEU A 294 2.39 -13.49 19.27
CA LEU A 294 1.33 -13.83 18.32
C LEU A 294 1.81 -13.79 16.87
N SER A 295 2.70 -12.86 16.52
CA SER A 295 3.27 -12.77 15.15
C SER A 295 4.21 -13.94 14.82
N ALA A 296 4.80 -14.58 15.84
CA ALA A 296 5.66 -15.75 15.69
C ALA A 296 4.89 -17.08 15.69
N TYR A 297 3.62 -17.05 16.12
CA TYR A 297 2.72 -18.20 16.09
C TYR A 297 2.15 -18.43 14.71
#